data_98085cb8d41b2263f3d7952cceb382ac
#
_entry.id   98085cb8d41b2263f3d7952cceb382ac
#
_cell.length_a   1.000
_cell.length_b   1.000
_cell.length_c   1.000
_cell.angle_alpha   90.00
_cell.angle_beta   90.00
_cell.angle_gamma   90.00
#
_symmetry.space_group_name_H-M   'P 1'
#
loop_
_entity.id
_entity.type
_entity.pdbx_description
1 polymer ?
#
loop_
_entity_poly.entity_id
_entity_poly.type
_entity_poly.pdbx_seq_one_letter_code
_entity_poly.pdbx_strand_id
1 'polypeptide(L)'
;MFVLATLMTLLQQASGTPYVTGGDSLSGTDCSGLVSWVSNMATDRPVFGDRFNTGNEESALLARGFKFGTAPGALVVGWNGGHTAATLPDGTPVSSGEGGGVRIGGGGAYQPQFTHHMYLTVDPEAPEDASPPAPFLVDAVAPAPPPPGPDPVEAAPPLPPPDAAPAEGMQDESPAPPEAT
;
A
#
# COMPACT_ATOMS: atom_id res chain seq x y z
N MET A 1 -16.97 -1.30 8.23
CA MET A 1 -15.61 -1.60 8.71
C MET A 1 -15.14 -0.43 9.55
N PHE A 2 -14.62 -0.68 10.75
CA PHE A 2 -14.20 0.36 11.71
C PHE A 2 -12.86 0.98 11.27
N VAL A 3 -12.89 1.82 10.25
CA VAL A 3 -11.66 2.37 9.63
C VAL A 3 -10.79 3.08 10.66
N LEU A 4 -11.36 3.93 11.51
CA LEU A 4 -10.57 4.66 12.52
C LEU A 4 -9.90 3.72 13.53
N ALA A 5 -10.64 2.76 14.10
CA ALA A 5 -10.08 1.81 15.07
C ALA A 5 -8.95 0.97 14.44
N THR A 6 -9.13 0.56 13.18
CA THR A 6 -8.13 -0.21 12.43
C THR A 6 -6.89 0.64 12.13
N LEU A 7 -7.08 1.91 11.73
CA LEU A 7 -5.98 2.86 11.53
C LEU A 7 -5.20 3.10 12.82
N MET A 8 -5.90 3.30 13.94
CA MET A 8 -5.26 3.49 15.25
C MET A 8 -4.47 2.24 15.68
N THR A 9 -5.00 1.04 15.43
CA THR A 9 -4.29 -0.21 15.72
C THR A 9 -3.00 -0.33 14.90
N LEU A 10 -3.06 -0.04 13.60
CA LEU A 10 -1.87 -0.02 12.73
C LEU A 10 -0.83 0.98 13.26
N LEU A 11 -1.27 2.20 13.55
CA LEU A 11 -0.38 3.28 13.97
C LEU A 11 0.26 3.00 15.34
N GLN A 12 -0.46 2.37 16.27
CA GLN A 12 0.10 1.92 17.53
C GLN A 12 1.20 0.88 17.33
N GLN A 13 1.00 -0.07 16.42
CA GLN A 13 2.02 -1.07 16.05
C GLN A 13 3.21 -0.42 15.34
N ALA A 14 2.96 0.58 14.52
CA ALA A 14 3.99 1.29 13.76
C ALA A 14 4.70 2.39 14.58
N SER A 15 4.18 2.77 15.74
CA SER A 15 4.76 3.84 16.57
C SER A 15 6.20 3.50 16.95
N GLY A 16 7.10 4.46 16.71
CA GLY A 16 8.54 4.27 16.94
C GLY A 16 9.28 3.55 15.81
N THR A 17 8.60 3.11 14.73
CA THR A 17 9.29 2.60 13.54
C THR A 17 10.33 3.62 13.06
N PRO A 18 11.61 3.22 12.86
CA PRO A 18 12.66 4.13 12.46
C PRO A 18 12.41 4.80 11.10
N TYR A 19 12.90 6.02 10.93
CA TYR A 19 12.88 6.67 9.62
C TYR A 19 13.89 6.01 8.69
N VAL A 20 13.39 5.43 7.62
CA VAL A 20 14.20 4.82 6.55
C VAL A 20 13.66 5.28 5.21
N THR A 21 14.45 6.06 4.48
CA THR A 21 14.07 6.54 3.14
C THR A 21 13.74 5.37 2.21
N GLY A 22 12.56 5.40 1.62
CA GLY A 22 12.08 4.33 0.75
C GLY A 22 11.57 3.08 1.50
N GLY A 23 11.61 3.07 2.83
CA GLY A 23 11.14 1.95 3.62
C GLY A 23 9.63 1.71 3.50
N ASP A 24 9.22 0.44 3.53
CA ASP A 24 7.82 0.01 3.43
C ASP A 24 7.56 -1.20 4.34
N SER A 25 7.98 -1.10 5.59
CA SER A 25 7.77 -2.13 6.60
C SER A 25 7.87 -1.57 8.02
N LEU A 26 7.43 -2.33 9.01
CA LEU A 26 7.59 -1.99 10.44
C LEU A 26 9.04 -1.94 10.91
N SER A 27 10.01 -2.39 10.09
CA SER A 27 11.43 -2.24 10.36
C SER A 27 11.98 -0.87 9.94
N GLY A 28 11.25 -0.12 9.12
CA GLY A 28 11.59 1.23 8.69
C GLY A 28 10.64 1.77 7.65
N THR A 29 10.30 3.05 7.79
CA THR A 29 9.48 3.78 6.80
C THR A 29 9.83 5.25 6.80
N ASP A 30 9.58 5.93 5.68
CA ASP A 30 9.66 7.39 5.60
C ASP A 30 8.27 8.05 5.69
N CYS A 31 8.21 9.36 5.50
CA CYS A 31 6.97 10.13 5.58
C CYS A 31 5.91 9.61 4.59
N SER A 32 6.29 9.43 3.33
CA SER A 32 5.37 8.96 2.28
C SER A 32 5.05 7.47 2.40
N GLY A 33 5.95 6.65 2.95
CA GLY A 33 5.67 5.26 3.30
C GLY A 33 4.56 5.17 4.33
N LEU A 34 4.65 5.92 5.43
CA LEU A 34 3.59 5.96 6.45
C LEU A 34 2.26 6.43 5.88
N VAL A 35 2.24 7.53 5.10
CA VAL A 35 1.00 8.03 4.50
C VAL A 35 0.42 7.05 3.50
N SER A 36 1.27 6.29 2.78
CA SER A 36 0.83 5.18 1.93
C SER A 36 0.08 4.12 2.74
N TRP A 37 0.62 3.69 3.89
CA TRP A 37 -0.03 2.69 4.74
C TRP A 37 -1.41 3.15 5.22
N VAL A 38 -1.48 4.39 5.73
CA VAL A 38 -2.73 4.98 6.22
C VAL A 38 -3.77 5.06 5.11
N SER A 39 -3.38 5.55 3.92
CA SER A 39 -4.28 5.67 2.77
C SER A 39 -4.69 4.31 2.19
N ASN A 40 -3.78 3.34 2.15
CA ASN A 40 -4.06 1.98 1.72
C ASN A 40 -5.09 1.32 2.62
N MET A 41 -4.87 1.37 3.95
CA MET A 41 -5.81 0.79 4.90
C MET A 41 -7.19 1.47 4.84
N ALA A 42 -7.23 2.79 4.69
CA ALA A 42 -8.48 3.54 4.57
C ALA A 42 -9.27 3.21 3.30
N THR A 43 -8.66 2.55 2.33
CA THR A 43 -9.24 2.19 1.02
C THR A 43 -9.25 0.68 0.76
N ASP A 44 -9.18 -0.14 1.82
CA ASP A 44 -9.19 -1.61 1.76
C ASP A 44 -8.11 -2.22 0.86
N ARG A 45 -6.96 -1.55 0.77
CA ARG A 45 -5.77 -2.04 0.06
C ARG A 45 -4.81 -2.73 1.03
N PRO A 46 -3.92 -3.61 0.53
CA PRO A 46 -2.81 -4.12 1.33
C PRO A 46 -2.00 -2.96 1.92
N VAL A 47 -1.72 -3.00 3.22
CA VAL A 47 -1.01 -1.92 3.93
C VAL A 47 0.36 -1.65 3.31
N PHE A 48 1.10 -2.71 3.03
CA PHE A 48 2.45 -2.69 2.45
C PHE A 48 2.43 -3.07 0.97
N GLY A 49 3.45 -2.66 0.21
CA GLY A 49 3.66 -3.05 -1.17
C GLY A 49 3.02 -2.15 -2.22
N ASP A 50 2.19 -1.19 -1.83
CA ASP A 50 1.59 -0.19 -2.72
C ASP A 50 1.89 1.22 -2.19
N ARG A 51 3.21 1.52 -2.05
CA ARG A 51 3.66 2.82 -1.59
C ARG A 51 3.83 3.81 -2.73
N PHE A 52 3.63 5.07 -2.40
CA PHE A 52 3.97 6.22 -3.24
C PHE A 52 5.05 7.09 -2.58
N ASN A 53 5.46 8.14 -3.25
CA ASN A 53 6.33 9.19 -2.73
C ASN A 53 5.73 10.57 -3.01
N THR A 54 6.32 11.63 -2.44
CA THR A 54 5.81 13.00 -2.60
C THR A 54 5.72 13.48 -4.05
N GLY A 55 6.49 12.89 -4.96
CA GLY A 55 6.46 13.25 -6.39
C GLY A 55 5.28 12.66 -7.17
N ASN A 56 4.69 11.56 -6.70
CA ASN A 56 3.51 10.94 -7.31
C ASN A 56 2.30 10.83 -6.35
N GLU A 57 2.37 11.51 -5.21
CA GLU A 57 1.39 11.43 -4.13
C GLU A 57 -0.01 11.84 -4.59
N GLU A 58 -0.14 12.95 -5.33
CA GLU A 58 -1.42 13.41 -5.85
C GLU A 58 -2.13 12.34 -6.67
N SER A 59 -1.46 11.79 -7.67
CA SER A 59 -2.04 10.76 -8.54
C SER A 59 -2.37 9.47 -7.78
N ALA A 60 -1.54 9.12 -6.81
CA ALA A 60 -1.73 7.95 -5.97
C ALA A 60 -2.95 8.11 -5.03
N LEU A 61 -3.14 9.30 -4.45
CA LEU A 61 -4.29 9.61 -3.61
C LEU A 61 -5.58 9.69 -4.44
N LEU A 62 -5.55 10.29 -5.64
CA LEU A 62 -6.69 10.28 -6.57
C LEU A 62 -7.13 8.86 -6.90
N ALA A 63 -6.18 7.97 -7.20
CA ALA A 63 -6.46 6.56 -7.47
C ALA A 63 -7.06 5.79 -6.27
N ARG A 64 -6.94 6.35 -5.07
CA ARG A 64 -7.52 5.86 -3.81
C ARG A 64 -8.85 6.55 -3.45
N GLY A 65 -9.36 7.42 -4.31
CA GLY A 65 -10.64 8.12 -4.12
C GLY A 65 -10.57 9.36 -3.24
N PHE A 66 -9.38 9.85 -2.92
CA PHE A 66 -9.21 11.13 -2.24
C PHE A 66 -9.66 12.29 -3.14
N LYS A 67 -10.11 13.37 -2.50
CA LYS A 67 -10.55 14.60 -3.14
C LYS A 67 -9.65 15.76 -2.72
N PHE A 68 -9.49 16.76 -3.57
CA PHE A 68 -8.70 17.95 -3.24
C PHE A 68 -9.31 18.77 -2.10
N GLY A 69 -8.45 19.32 -1.27
CA GLY A 69 -8.80 20.15 -0.12
C GLY A 69 -8.86 19.38 1.20
N THR A 70 -9.68 19.85 2.12
CA THR A 70 -9.84 19.30 3.47
C THR A 70 -11.31 19.18 3.82
N ALA A 71 -11.67 18.25 4.72
CA ALA A 71 -13.01 18.14 5.27
C ALA A 71 -12.97 17.77 6.76
N PRO A 72 -13.87 18.31 7.59
CA PRO A 72 -13.99 17.89 8.99
C PRO A 72 -14.34 16.41 9.11
N GLY A 73 -13.71 15.73 10.06
CA GLY A 73 -13.98 14.30 10.30
C GLY A 73 -13.52 13.37 9.18
N ALA A 74 -12.68 13.86 8.26
CA ALA A 74 -12.10 13.08 7.18
C ALA A 74 -10.64 12.70 7.51
N LEU A 75 -10.14 11.66 6.86
CA LEU A 75 -8.70 11.44 6.76
C LEU A 75 -8.13 12.49 5.81
N VAL A 76 -7.24 13.34 6.31
CA VAL A 76 -6.61 14.42 5.55
C VAL A 76 -5.13 14.11 5.39
N VAL A 77 -4.62 14.27 4.18
CA VAL A 77 -3.19 14.23 3.84
C VAL A 77 -2.75 15.62 3.40
N GLY A 78 -1.63 16.09 3.95
CA GLY A 78 -0.98 17.33 3.56
C GLY A 78 0.46 17.07 3.15
N TRP A 79 0.92 17.73 2.07
CA TRP A 79 2.28 17.51 1.58
C TRP A 79 2.85 18.70 0.81
N ASN A 80 4.14 18.63 0.59
CA ASN A 80 4.92 19.42 -0.35
C ASN A 80 5.93 18.49 -1.07
N GLY A 81 6.83 19.06 -1.87
CA GLY A 81 7.82 18.26 -2.61
C GLY A 81 8.82 17.48 -1.75
N GLY A 82 8.90 17.72 -0.45
CA GLY A 82 9.90 17.12 0.44
C GLY A 82 9.36 16.38 1.65
N HIS A 83 8.07 16.56 1.99
CA HIS A 83 7.48 15.96 3.19
C HIS A 83 5.97 15.76 3.04
N THR A 84 5.44 14.79 3.76
CA THR A 84 4.00 14.51 3.86
C THR A 84 3.63 14.01 5.24
N ALA A 85 2.40 14.28 5.67
CA ALA A 85 1.83 13.79 6.91
C ALA A 85 0.30 13.66 6.79
N ALA A 86 -0.31 12.92 7.70
CA ALA A 86 -1.75 12.74 7.73
C ALA A 86 -2.36 13.23 9.05
N THR A 87 -3.66 13.55 8.99
CA THR A 87 -4.50 13.78 10.17
C THR A 87 -5.71 12.85 10.05
N LEU A 88 -5.91 12.05 11.08
CA LEU A 88 -7.00 11.06 11.12
C LEU A 88 -8.37 11.74 11.29
N PRO A 89 -9.48 11.02 11.07
CA PRO A 89 -10.84 11.57 11.22
C PRO A 89 -11.16 12.14 12.59
N ASP A 90 -10.53 11.65 13.64
CA ASP A 90 -10.68 12.17 15.02
C ASP A 90 -9.79 13.39 15.31
N GLY A 91 -9.03 13.84 14.34
CA GLY A 91 -8.07 14.95 14.47
C GLY A 91 -6.67 14.52 14.92
N THR A 92 -6.42 13.24 15.15
CA THR A 92 -5.08 12.75 15.56
C THR A 92 -4.07 12.93 14.44
N PRO A 93 -3.00 13.72 14.63
CA PRO A 93 -1.95 13.90 13.65
C PRO A 93 -0.97 12.72 13.67
N VAL A 94 -0.47 12.33 12.50
CA VAL A 94 0.50 11.26 12.34
C VAL A 94 1.55 11.62 11.27
N SER A 95 2.81 11.35 11.57
CA SER A 95 3.93 11.63 10.67
C SER A 95 5.08 10.64 10.88
N SER A 96 6.01 10.61 9.92
CA SER A 96 7.32 9.95 10.07
C SER A 96 8.43 10.90 9.64
N GLY A 97 9.48 10.98 10.45
CA GLY A 97 10.66 11.84 10.21
C GLY A 97 10.80 12.98 11.21
N GLU A 98 9.73 13.49 11.74
CA GLU A 98 9.76 14.50 12.80
C GLU A 98 10.13 13.86 14.15
N GLY A 99 11.41 13.82 14.45
CA GLY A 99 11.94 13.17 15.65
C GLY A 99 12.43 11.74 15.44
N GLY A 100 12.70 11.35 14.20
CA GLY A 100 13.47 10.14 13.86
C GLY A 100 12.67 8.89 13.55
N GLY A 101 11.35 8.96 13.42
CA GLY A 101 10.52 7.82 13.08
C GLY A 101 9.03 8.13 13.10
N VAL A 102 8.22 7.06 13.12
CA VAL A 102 6.75 7.17 13.16
C VAL A 102 6.28 7.71 14.50
N ARG A 103 5.48 8.75 14.47
CA ARG A 103 4.89 9.39 15.64
C ARG A 103 3.38 9.60 15.49
N ILE A 104 2.67 9.34 16.59
CA ILE A 104 1.27 9.73 16.79
C ILE A 104 1.27 10.96 17.68
N GLY A 105 0.50 11.99 17.32
CA GLY A 105 0.46 13.25 18.08
C GLY A 105 1.57 14.24 17.71
N GLY A 106 2.32 13.99 16.63
CA GLY A 106 3.34 14.91 16.08
C GLY A 106 2.76 15.92 15.10
N GLY A 107 3.50 16.19 14.02
CA GLY A 107 2.99 16.96 12.89
C GLY A 107 1.92 16.18 12.14
N GLY A 108 0.91 16.88 11.63
CA GLY A 108 -0.18 16.29 10.83
C GLY A 108 -0.32 17.00 9.49
N ALA A 109 -1.41 16.73 8.82
CA ALA A 109 -1.70 17.27 7.49
C ALA A 109 -1.75 18.80 7.41
N TYR A 110 -1.92 19.49 8.55
CA TYR A 110 -2.12 20.94 8.59
C TYR A 110 -0.86 21.74 8.94
N GLN A 111 0.31 21.14 8.76
CA GLN A 111 1.57 21.83 8.98
C GLN A 111 1.74 23.00 7.98
N PRO A 112 2.24 24.18 8.41
CA PRO A 112 2.25 25.39 7.59
C PRO A 112 3.11 25.31 6.33
N GLN A 113 4.04 24.36 6.26
CA GLN A 113 4.87 24.13 5.08
C GLN A 113 4.17 23.36 3.96
N PHE A 114 3.02 22.75 4.21
CA PHE A 114 2.30 21.99 3.21
C PHE A 114 1.52 22.89 2.27
N THR A 115 1.68 22.66 0.98
CA THR A 115 1.06 23.44 -0.09
C THR A 115 -0.07 22.69 -0.77
N HIS A 116 -0.18 21.38 -0.54
CA HIS A 116 -1.20 20.51 -1.12
C HIS A 116 -1.95 19.80 0.00
N HIS A 117 -3.25 19.63 -0.19
CA HIS A 117 -4.09 18.86 0.72
C HIS A 117 -5.10 18.02 -0.07
N MET A 118 -5.29 16.80 0.38
CA MET A 118 -6.38 15.95 -0.09
C MET A 118 -7.03 15.23 1.09
N TYR A 119 -8.29 14.87 0.94
CA TYR A 119 -9.04 14.19 1.99
C TYR A 119 -9.84 13.01 1.45
N LEU A 120 -10.06 12.04 2.33
CA LEU A 120 -10.97 10.92 2.13
C LEU A 120 -12.02 10.93 3.26
N THR A 121 -13.29 11.02 2.89
CA THR A 121 -14.37 10.80 3.85
C THR A 121 -14.41 9.30 4.17
N VAL A 122 -14.15 8.95 5.41
CA VAL A 122 -14.29 7.58 5.92
C VAL A 122 -15.54 7.59 6.78
N ASP A 123 -16.45 6.64 6.56
CA ASP A 123 -17.66 6.56 7.37
C ASP A 123 -17.26 6.29 8.83
N PRO A 124 -17.59 7.20 9.76
CA PRO A 124 -17.45 6.91 11.16
C PRO A 124 -18.50 5.87 11.50
N GLU A 125 -18.07 4.62 11.68
CA GLU A 125 -18.88 3.59 12.26
C GLU A 125 -20.22 3.31 11.56
N ALA A 126 -20.21 2.41 10.58
CA ALA A 126 -21.42 1.66 10.32
C ALA A 126 -21.74 0.87 11.60
N PRO A 127 -22.94 1.04 12.22
CA PRO A 127 -23.29 0.33 13.43
C PRO A 127 -23.18 -1.17 13.21
N GLU A 128 -22.70 -1.90 14.24
CA GLU A 128 -22.72 -3.36 14.31
C GLU A 128 -24.15 -3.90 14.34
N ASP A 129 -24.95 -3.60 13.35
CA ASP A 129 -26.25 -4.24 13.13
C ASP A 129 -26.34 -4.84 11.73
N ALA A 130 -25.28 -5.52 11.33
CA ALA A 130 -25.39 -6.59 10.39
C ALA A 130 -25.59 -7.86 11.21
N SER A 131 -26.82 -8.11 11.62
CA SER A 131 -27.26 -9.46 11.99
C SER A 131 -26.64 -10.44 11.02
N PRO A 132 -26.02 -11.53 11.49
CA PRO A 132 -25.52 -12.56 10.59
C PRO A 132 -26.66 -12.95 9.64
N PRO A 133 -26.42 -13.12 8.35
CA PRO A 133 -27.46 -13.55 7.43
C PRO A 133 -28.11 -14.78 8.05
N ALA A 134 -29.44 -14.77 8.17
CA ALA A 134 -30.19 -15.90 8.67
C ALA A 134 -29.71 -17.15 7.94
N PRO A 135 -29.50 -18.27 8.65
CA PRO A 135 -29.06 -19.48 7.99
C PRO A 135 -30.04 -19.77 6.85
N PHE A 136 -29.56 -19.77 5.63
CA PHE A 136 -30.33 -20.23 4.49
C PHE A 136 -30.75 -21.66 4.83
N LEU A 137 -32.04 -21.87 5.04
CA LEU A 137 -32.64 -23.18 5.01
C LEU A 137 -32.38 -23.71 3.60
N VAL A 138 -31.29 -24.44 3.46
CA VAL A 138 -31.06 -25.24 2.26
C VAL A 138 -32.11 -26.35 2.29
N ASP A 139 -33.19 -26.13 1.51
CA ASP A 139 -34.10 -27.19 1.13
C ASP A 139 -33.25 -28.35 0.62
N ALA A 140 -33.49 -29.52 1.15
CA ALA A 140 -32.70 -30.71 0.86
C ALA A 140 -32.83 -31.07 -0.63
N VAL A 141 -31.88 -30.57 -1.42
CA VAL A 141 -31.67 -31.03 -2.78
C VAL A 141 -31.06 -32.42 -2.69
N ALA A 142 -31.77 -33.38 -3.27
CA ALA A 142 -31.33 -34.77 -3.41
C ALA A 142 -29.91 -34.84 -4.03
N PRO A 143 -29.08 -35.82 -3.61
CA PRO A 143 -27.73 -35.94 -4.13
C PRO A 143 -27.74 -36.17 -5.64
N ALA A 144 -26.98 -35.33 -6.35
CA ALA A 144 -26.74 -35.49 -7.78
C ALA A 144 -25.98 -36.80 -8.07
N PRO A 145 -26.24 -37.47 -9.17
CA PRO A 145 -25.49 -38.66 -9.56
C PRO A 145 -24.01 -38.35 -9.79
N PRO A 146 -23.10 -39.30 -9.53
CA PRO A 146 -21.68 -39.06 -9.67
C PRO A 146 -21.32 -38.74 -11.14
N PRO A 147 -20.34 -37.87 -11.40
CA PRO A 147 -19.89 -37.54 -12.72
C PRO A 147 -19.28 -38.79 -13.43
N PRO A 148 -19.38 -38.91 -14.74
CA PRO A 148 -18.71 -39.95 -15.50
C PRO A 148 -17.19 -39.82 -15.31
N GLY A 149 -16.53 -40.97 -15.20
CA GLY A 149 -15.09 -41.07 -15.02
C GLY A 149 -14.30 -40.42 -16.18
N PRO A 150 -13.07 -40.01 -15.92
CA PRO A 150 -12.24 -39.36 -16.93
C PRO A 150 -11.92 -40.33 -18.07
N ASP A 151 -12.07 -39.84 -19.29
CA ASP A 151 -11.62 -40.53 -20.49
C ASP A 151 -10.10 -40.76 -20.46
N PRO A 152 -9.58 -41.82 -21.05
CA PRO A 152 -8.14 -42.10 -21.06
C PRO A 152 -7.40 -41.01 -21.83
N VAL A 153 -6.52 -40.32 -21.12
CA VAL A 153 -5.60 -39.32 -21.72
C VAL A 153 -4.67 -40.01 -22.70
N GLU A 154 -4.84 -39.67 -23.97
CA GLU A 154 -3.88 -39.96 -25.02
C GLU A 154 -2.54 -39.29 -24.70
N ALA A 155 -1.49 -40.10 -24.69
CA ALA A 155 -0.14 -39.63 -24.33
C ALA A 155 0.39 -38.63 -25.37
N ALA A 156 0.75 -37.43 -24.92
CA ALA A 156 1.44 -36.43 -25.73
C ALA A 156 2.81 -36.92 -26.16
N PRO A 157 3.25 -36.62 -27.40
CA PRO A 157 4.59 -36.98 -27.87
C PRO A 157 5.70 -36.20 -27.13
N PRO A 158 6.91 -36.80 -26.98
CA PRO A 158 8.01 -36.17 -26.28
C PRO A 158 8.55 -34.92 -27.01
N LEU A 159 8.88 -33.88 -26.22
CA LEU A 159 9.51 -32.65 -26.70
C LEU A 159 10.94 -32.94 -27.23
N PRO A 160 11.39 -32.26 -28.30
CA PRO A 160 12.74 -32.34 -28.77
C PRO A 160 13.74 -31.71 -27.78
N PRO A 161 15.01 -32.16 -27.76
CA PRO A 161 16.04 -31.63 -26.89
C PRO A 161 16.41 -30.18 -27.26
N PRO A 162 16.84 -29.35 -26.27
CA PRO A 162 17.29 -28.01 -26.55
C PRO A 162 18.60 -28.01 -27.34
N ASP A 163 18.62 -27.25 -28.41
CA ASP A 163 19.78 -27.01 -29.23
C ASP A 163 20.85 -26.23 -28.46
N ALA A 164 22.09 -26.68 -28.56
CA ALA A 164 23.23 -26.11 -27.87
C ALA A 164 23.59 -24.74 -28.48
N ALA A 165 23.76 -23.75 -27.64
CA ALA A 165 24.32 -22.45 -27.99
C ALA A 165 25.82 -22.57 -28.37
N PRO A 166 26.30 -21.90 -29.40
CA PRO A 166 27.74 -21.70 -29.58
C PRO A 166 28.22 -20.53 -28.72
N ALA A 167 29.25 -20.78 -27.97
CA ALA A 167 30.12 -19.78 -27.37
C ALA A 167 31.04 -19.21 -28.44
N GLU A 168 31.17 -17.89 -28.47
CA GLU A 168 32.30 -17.12 -29.00
C GLU A 168 31.91 -15.64 -28.82
N GLY A 169 32.73 -14.72 -28.40
CA GLY A 169 34.15 -14.63 -28.20
C GLY A 169 34.45 -13.32 -27.49
N MET A 170 35.43 -13.36 -26.66
CA MET A 170 36.10 -12.24 -26.03
C MET A 170 36.52 -11.19 -27.06
N GLN A 171 36.35 -9.91 -26.71
CA GLN A 171 37.44 -8.95 -26.98
C GLN A 171 37.33 -7.78 -26.00
N ASP A 172 38.28 -7.82 -25.09
CA ASP A 172 38.88 -6.79 -24.31
C ASP A 172 39.48 -5.72 -25.23
N GLU A 173 39.10 -4.46 -25.05
CA GLU A 173 39.97 -3.35 -25.39
C GLU A 173 39.57 -2.09 -24.64
N SER A 174 40.27 -1.85 -23.56
CA SER A 174 40.27 -0.61 -22.81
C SER A 174 41.30 0.35 -23.43
N PRO A 175 40.96 1.58 -23.79
CA PRO A 175 41.96 2.61 -24.02
C PRO A 175 42.20 3.45 -22.77
N ALA A 176 43.49 3.62 -22.45
CA ALA A 176 44.03 4.43 -21.38
C ALA A 176 43.77 5.94 -21.57
N PRO A 177 43.77 6.75 -20.47
CA PRO A 177 43.63 8.20 -20.55
C PRO A 177 44.93 8.88 -21.02
N PRO A 178 44.85 10.04 -21.69
CA PRO A 178 46.03 10.82 -22.03
C PRO A 178 46.53 11.65 -20.85
N GLU A 179 47.85 11.65 -20.68
CA GLU A 179 48.55 12.47 -19.70
C GLU A 179 48.54 13.96 -20.08
N ALA A 180 48.53 14.81 -19.05
CA ALA A 180 48.66 16.25 -19.11
C ALA A 180 50.08 16.70 -19.45
N THR A 181 50.16 17.74 -20.25
CA THR A 181 51.28 18.69 -20.27
C THR A 181 50.76 20.10 -20.18
#